data_3a103192c472df8c86fdb72458b5f1ca
#
_entry.id   3a103192c472df8c86fdb72458b5f1ca
#
_cell.length_a   1.000
_cell.length_b   1.000
_cell.length_c   1.000
_cell.angle_alpha   90.00
_cell.angle_beta   90.00
_cell.angle_gamma   90.00
#
_symmetry.space_group_name_H-M   'P 1'
#
loop_
_entity.id
_entity.type
_entity.pdbx_description
1 polymer ?
#
loop_
_entity_poly.entity_id
_entity_poly.type
_entity_poly.pdbx_seq_one_letter_code
_entity_poly.pdbx_strand_id
1 'polypeptide(L)'
;VKIPNPLPRWLDVLAPIATVVVLLLATVPAAGQESETAPAEAVEADAPSDLPERKLPPDMSIAKTAEVTIRGARVPYRVTTGTQPVYGEDGKTIAALHHTYYERTDVTDTARRPLFISFNGGPGSGSLWMHLGYTSPKLLVIDDEGFPVQPYGIRDNPHSILDVADIVYVNPANTGFSRVLDPEVDRELFFGVEADITYLADWIDVFVSRKGRWRSPKYLIGESYGTTRVSGLAGVLQDQHWMYLNGVILVSPTGLGMAAEGPAPRSPVLKLPYYAAAAHYHGQLEEPLQSMGLQELLAEVEEFTLDEYLPALSRGSFLGEERRAEIARRVARYAGLSEEFVTGHNLAVPAEAFWKELLRDEGYSIGRLDSRYLGIDRQTEGESYDYPPELTSWNHAFAPAINHYLRDQLGFETDLQYYLFGPVRPWEGREDVDVAEELRRAMAQNPFLQVMVQSGYYDGATDYFTAKYVLWNLDRSGRLKDRLRFEGYESGHMMYLRAEDLATSNQHIREFIEATTPAEGEPASYGRVGGRAE
;
A
#
# COMPACT_ATOMS: atom_id res chain seq x y z
N VAL A 1 -20.78 -5.02 -59.74
CA VAL A 1 -19.48 -5.10 -60.42
C VAL A 1 -18.53 -5.86 -59.51
N LYS A 2 -17.95 -6.91 -60.08
CA LYS A 2 -17.20 -8.00 -59.46
C LYS A 2 -15.96 -7.56 -58.67
N ILE A 3 -15.78 -8.20 -57.51
CA ILE A 3 -14.49 -8.34 -56.76
C ILE A 3 -13.65 -9.44 -57.45
N PRO A 4 -12.31 -9.35 -57.45
CA PRO A 4 -11.51 -10.56 -57.19
C PRO A 4 -10.44 -10.37 -56.15
N ASN A 5 -10.42 -11.29 -55.17
CA ASN A 5 -9.25 -11.79 -54.43
C ASN A 5 -8.42 -12.71 -55.38
N PRO A 6 -7.09 -13.00 -55.18
CA PRO A 6 -6.59 -13.64 -53.98
C PRO A 6 -5.14 -13.28 -53.53
N LEU A 7 -4.85 -13.59 -52.26
CA LEU A 7 -3.53 -13.67 -51.64
C LEU A 7 -2.68 -14.84 -52.16
N PRO A 8 -1.36 -14.80 -52.16
CA PRO A 8 -0.52 -16.00 -52.16
C PRO A 8 -0.05 -16.36 -50.74
N ARG A 9 -0.25 -17.60 -50.40
CA ARG A 9 0.35 -18.36 -49.30
C ARG A 9 1.85 -18.54 -49.54
N TRP A 10 2.65 -18.33 -48.49
CA TRP A 10 3.96 -18.95 -48.35
C TRP A 10 3.96 -19.79 -47.07
N LEU A 11 3.85 -21.08 -47.25
CA LEU A 11 4.15 -22.13 -46.27
C LEU A 11 5.48 -22.78 -46.67
N ASP A 12 6.18 -23.24 -45.65
CA ASP A 12 7.26 -24.22 -45.66
C ASP A 12 8.68 -23.73 -46.04
N VAL A 13 9.51 -23.54 -44.99
CA VAL A 13 10.77 -24.30 -44.83
C VAL A 13 11.15 -24.30 -43.33
N LEU A 14 10.91 -25.41 -42.64
CA LEU A 14 11.55 -25.77 -41.36
C LEU A 14 12.77 -26.62 -41.66
N ALA A 15 13.92 -26.24 -41.14
CA ALA A 15 15.04 -27.15 -40.95
C ALA A 15 15.71 -26.88 -39.58
N PRO A 16 15.93 -27.88 -38.74
CA PRO A 16 16.53 -27.69 -37.42
C PRO A 16 18.05 -27.70 -37.49
N ILE A 17 18.69 -26.71 -36.86
CA ILE A 17 20.13 -26.72 -36.60
C ILE A 17 20.32 -27.38 -35.24
N ALA A 18 20.85 -28.63 -35.26
CA ALA A 18 21.32 -29.32 -34.08
C ALA A 18 22.74 -28.87 -33.75
N THR A 19 22.92 -28.20 -32.62
CA THR A 19 24.24 -27.86 -32.09
C THR A 19 24.76 -29.04 -31.27
N VAL A 20 25.78 -29.71 -31.77
CA VAL A 20 26.53 -30.78 -31.09
C VAL A 20 27.52 -30.15 -30.13
N VAL A 21 27.32 -30.33 -28.82
CA VAL A 21 28.33 -30.04 -27.80
C VAL A 21 29.15 -31.30 -27.57
N VAL A 22 30.42 -31.30 -27.96
CA VAL A 22 31.37 -32.36 -27.67
C VAL A 22 31.98 -32.15 -26.30
N LEU A 23 31.63 -33.00 -25.34
CA LEU A 23 32.31 -33.12 -24.04
C LEU A 23 33.51 -34.05 -24.19
N LEU A 24 34.72 -33.54 -24.02
CA LEU A 24 35.94 -34.33 -23.86
C LEU A 24 36.00 -34.84 -22.41
N LEU A 25 35.74 -36.13 -22.22
CA LEU A 25 36.01 -36.86 -20.98
C LEU A 25 37.41 -37.45 -21.05
N ALA A 26 38.29 -37.01 -20.15
CA ALA A 26 39.57 -37.63 -19.91
C ALA A 26 39.37 -38.88 -19.02
N THR A 27 39.72 -40.06 -19.52
CA THR A 27 39.70 -41.31 -18.80
C THR A 27 40.99 -41.56 -18.02
N VAL A 28 40.86 -41.78 -16.71
CA VAL A 28 41.92 -42.37 -15.86
C VAL A 28 41.49 -43.80 -15.51
N PRO A 29 42.32 -44.83 -15.67
CA PRO A 29 41.93 -46.19 -15.31
C PRO A 29 42.18 -46.43 -13.80
N ALA A 30 41.17 -46.88 -13.09
CA ALA A 30 41.30 -47.49 -11.77
C ALA A 30 41.07 -49.00 -11.87
N ALA A 31 42.01 -49.74 -11.34
CA ALA A 31 41.99 -51.20 -11.26
C ALA A 31 40.97 -51.70 -10.23
N GLY A 32 40.35 -52.81 -10.56
CA GLY A 32 39.20 -53.36 -9.89
C GLY A 32 39.38 -53.99 -8.53
N GLN A 33 38.24 -54.15 -7.91
CA GLN A 33 37.87 -55.35 -7.11
C GLN A 33 36.34 -55.45 -7.09
N GLU A 34 35.85 -56.50 -7.71
CA GLU A 34 34.45 -56.93 -7.59
C GLU A 34 34.21 -57.48 -6.20
N SER A 35 33.23 -56.94 -5.47
CA SER A 35 32.59 -57.65 -4.39
C SER A 35 31.08 -57.60 -4.64
N GLU A 36 30.53 -58.79 -4.98
CA GLU A 36 29.08 -58.98 -4.98
C GLU A 36 28.50 -58.66 -3.60
N THR A 37 27.65 -57.67 -3.54
CA THR A 37 26.71 -57.49 -2.43
C THR A 37 25.29 -57.58 -2.98
N ALA A 38 24.54 -58.51 -2.39
CA ALA A 38 23.12 -58.76 -2.64
C ALA A 38 22.27 -57.46 -2.54
N PRO A 39 21.12 -57.37 -3.26
CA PRO A 39 20.25 -56.21 -3.16
C PRO A 39 19.70 -56.12 -1.73
N ALA A 40 20.01 -55.00 -1.06
CA ALA A 40 19.37 -54.65 0.19
C ALA A 40 17.88 -54.33 -0.12
N GLU A 41 16.98 -55.11 0.48
CA GLU A 41 15.57 -54.78 0.58
C GLU A 41 15.46 -53.36 1.13
N ALA A 42 14.80 -52.49 0.37
CA ALA A 42 14.42 -51.15 0.85
C ALA A 42 13.43 -51.35 2.01
N VAL A 43 13.92 -51.21 3.23
CA VAL A 43 13.07 -51.00 4.39
C VAL A 43 12.45 -49.62 4.19
N GLU A 44 11.19 -49.59 3.80
CA GLU A 44 10.36 -48.38 3.98
C GLU A 44 10.38 -48.07 5.48
N ALA A 45 11.25 -47.15 5.87
CA ALA A 45 11.20 -46.57 7.18
C ALA A 45 9.96 -45.68 7.19
N ASP A 46 8.89 -46.15 7.83
CA ASP A 46 7.83 -45.29 8.32
C ASP A 46 8.48 -44.17 9.15
N ALA A 47 8.65 -43.01 8.53
CA ALA A 47 9.12 -41.83 9.23
C ALA A 47 8.06 -41.49 10.28
N PRO A 48 8.44 -41.33 11.55
CA PRO A 48 7.45 -40.93 12.57
C PRO A 48 6.83 -39.60 12.15
N SER A 49 5.52 -39.61 11.89
CA SER A 49 4.70 -38.45 11.53
C SER A 49 4.47 -37.49 12.70
N ASP A 50 5.20 -37.59 13.80
CA ASP A 50 5.00 -36.85 15.05
C ASP A 50 6.06 -35.77 15.32
N LEU A 51 6.59 -35.13 14.29
CA LEU A 51 7.35 -33.91 14.50
C LEU A 51 6.37 -32.77 14.90
N PRO A 52 6.70 -31.97 15.94
CA PRO A 52 5.81 -30.90 16.37
C PRO A 52 5.61 -29.88 15.24
N GLU A 53 4.37 -29.73 14.79
CA GLU A 53 3.99 -28.72 13.82
C GLU A 53 3.84 -27.34 14.49
N ARG A 54 4.30 -26.30 13.80
CA ARG A 54 4.06 -24.92 14.21
C ARG A 54 2.63 -24.54 13.83
N LYS A 55 1.67 -24.74 14.75
CA LYS A 55 0.26 -24.44 14.50
C LYS A 55 -0.14 -23.08 15.04
N LEU A 56 -1.01 -22.38 14.29
CA LEU A 56 -1.68 -21.18 14.76
C LEU A 56 -3.06 -21.56 15.29
N PRO A 57 -3.39 -21.30 16.56
CA PRO A 57 -4.75 -21.47 17.03
C PRO A 57 -5.73 -20.61 16.21
N PRO A 58 -6.82 -21.17 15.69
CA PRO A 58 -7.71 -20.43 14.80
C PRO A 58 -8.52 -19.33 15.50
N ASP A 59 -8.77 -19.49 16.80
CA ASP A 59 -9.56 -18.55 17.60
C ASP A 59 -8.94 -18.44 19.00
N MET A 60 -8.14 -17.38 19.22
CA MET A 60 -7.52 -17.11 20.51
C MET A 60 -7.49 -15.62 20.79
N SER A 61 -7.45 -15.26 22.06
CA SER A 61 -7.48 -13.87 22.49
C SER A 61 -6.66 -13.69 23.77
N ILE A 62 -5.74 -12.74 23.73
CA ILE A 62 -4.93 -12.31 24.87
C ILE A 62 -5.21 -10.83 25.09
N ALA A 63 -5.62 -10.45 26.29
CA ALA A 63 -5.96 -9.07 26.61
C ALA A 63 -5.10 -8.53 27.74
N LYS A 64 -4.64 -7.29 27.59
CA LYS A 64 -3.95 -6.51 28.64
C LYS A 64 -4.56 -5.11 28.75
N THR A 65 -4.48 -4.54 29.92
CA THR A 65 -4.86 -3.14 30.16
C THR A 65 -3.61 -2.29 30.32
N ALA A 66 -3.67 -1.09 29.80
CA ALA A 66 -2.59 -0.10 29.88
C ALA A 66 -3.16 1.33 29.80
N GLU A 67 -2.29 2.30 29.84
CA GLU A 67 -2.63 3.71 29.68
C GLU A 67 -1.61 4.36 28.74
N VAL A 68 -2.04 5.40 28.06
CA VAL A 68 -1.18 6.27 27.23
C VAL A 68 -1.57 7.73 27.47
N THR A 69 -0.62 8.63 27.41
CA THR A 69 -0.90 10.07 27.43
C THR A 69 -1.03 10.57 26.00
N ILE A 70 -2.24 10.99 25.60
CA ILE A 70 -2.52 11.55 24.28
C ILE A 70 -2.92 13.02 24.45
N ARG A 71 -2.20 13.92 23.79
CA ARG A 71 -2.46 15.38 23.85
C ARG A 71 -2.56 15.89 25.31
N GLY A 72 -1.76 15.34 26.22
CA GLY A 72 -1.74 15.70 27.64
C GLY A 72 -2.80 15.04 28.51
N ALA A 73 -3.74 14.28 27.94
CA ALA A 73 -4.77 13.55 28.67
C ALA A 73 -4.41 12.06 28.83
N ARG A 74 -4.66 11.49 30.02
CA ARG A 74 -4.53 10.03 30.24
C ARG A 74 -5.69 9.30 29.59
N VAL A 75 -5.37 8.31 28.77
CA VAL A 75 -6.33 7.45 28.06
C VAL A 75 -6.11 6.01 28.50
N PRO A 76 -6.98 5.46 29.38
CA PRO A 76 -6.91 4.06 29.76
C PRO A 76 -7.49 3.20 28.63
N TYR A 77 -6.80 2.09 28.33
CA TYR A 77 -7.22 1.22 27.24
C TYR A 77 -7.01 -0.26 27.55
N ARG A 78 -7.73 -1.09 26.82
CA ARG A 78 -7.46 -2.51 26.69
C ARG A 78 -6.88 -2.77 25.31
N VAL A 79 -5.79 -3.53 25.25
CA VAL A 79 -5.28 -4.10 24.01
C VAL A 79 -5.60 -5.59 24.00
N THR A 80 -6.18 -6.06 22.90
CA THR A 80 -6.45 -7.47 22.64
C THR A 80 -5.71 -7.89 21.39
N THR A 81 -4.81 -8.86 21.52
CA THR A 81 -4.13 -9.49 20.37
C THR A 81 -4.54 -10.96 20.31
N GLY A 82 -4.66 -11.50 19.10
CA GLY A 82 -5.08 -12.88 18.93
C GLY A 82 -5.45 -13.20 17.50
N THR A 83 -6.16 -14.30 17.32
CA THR A 83 -6.62 -14.77 16.02
C THR A 83 -8.14 -14.85 15.99
N GLN A 84 -8.70 -14.59 14.81
CA GLN A 84 -10.11 -14.83 14.52
C GLN A 84 -10.19 -15.64 13.22
N PRO A 85 -11.03 -16.71 13.19
CA PRO A 85 -11.17 -17.57 12.01
C PRO A 85 -11.79 -16.86 10.81
N VAL A 86 -11.40 -17.32 9.64
CA VAL A 86 -12.13 -17.16 8.38
C VAL A 86 -12.79 -18.50 8.08
N TYR A 87 -14.06 -18.47 7.70
CA TYR A 87 -14.83 -19.65 7.40
C TYR A 87 -15.03 -19.82 5.89
N GLY A 88 -14.93 -21.06 5.42
CA GLY A 88 -15.39 -21.42 4.08
C GLY A 88 -16.92 -21.51 3.99
N GLU A 89 -17.47 -21.68 2.80
CA GLU A 89 -18.92 -21.81 2.56
C GLU A 89 -19.56 -22.99 3.33
N ASP A 90 -18.80 -24.03 3.63
CA ASP A 90 -19.23 -25.18 4.42
C ASP A 90 -19.21 -24.93 5.95
N GLY A 91 -18.82 -23.71 6.37
CA GLY A 91 -18.71 -23.31 7.76
C GLY A 91 -17.46 -23.81 8.49
N LYS A 92 -16.53 -24.47 7.80
CA LYS A 92 -15.24 -24.87 8.39
C LYS A 92 -14.27 -23.70 8.40
N THR A 93 -13.40 -23.70 9.40
CA THR A 93 -12.29 -22.73 9.47
C THR A 93 -11.24 -23.04 8.42
N ILE A 94 -10.99 -22.10 7.52
CA ILE A 94 -10.00 -22.23 6.43
C ILE A 94 -8.75 -21.38 6.65
N ALA A 95 -8.86 -20.30 7.41
CA ALA A 95 -7.74 -19.45 7.79
C ALA A 95 -7.93 -18.86 9.19
N ALA A 96 -6.85 -18.40 9.80
CA ALA A 96 -6.86 -17.65 11.04
C ALA A 96 -6.15 -16.31 10.82
N LEU A 97 -6.85 -15.21 11.03
CA LEU A 97 -6.26 -13.88 10.90
C LEU A 97 -5.86 -13.32 12.26
N HIS A 98 -4.58 -13.03 12.39
CA HIS A 98 -4.04 -12.33 13.55
C HIS A 98 -4.42 -10.85 13.47
N HIS A 99 -4.87 -10.31 14.60
CA HIS A 99 -5.22 -8.91 14.75
C HIS A 99 -4.79 -8.36 16.10
N THR A 100 -4.67 -7.03 16.18
CA THR A 100 -4.47 -6.32 17.44
C THR A 100 -5.52 -5.21 17.55
N TYR A 101 -6.35 -5.27 18.58
CA TYR A 101 -7.46 -4.35 18.81
C TYR A 101 -7.22 -3.51 20.06
N TYR A 102 -7.33 -2.21 19.93
CA TYR A 102 -7.26 -1.23 21.01
C TYR A 102 -8.62 -0.61 21.25
N GLU A 103 -9.10 -0.70 22.46
CA GLU A 103 -10.35 -0.10 22.89
C GLU A 103 -10.18 0.71 24.18
N ARG A 104 -10.76 1.88 24.22
CA ARG A 104 -10.76 2.72 25.41
C ARG A 104 -11.69 2.15 26.47
N THR A 105 -11.24 2.08 27.75
CA THR A 105 -11.98 1.36 28.80
C THR A 105 -12.88 2.26 29.65
N ASP A 106 -12.72 3.55 29.60
CA ASP A 106 -13.55 4.54 30.33
C ASP A 106 -14.73 5.09 29.49
N VAL A 107 -14.97 4.53 28.30
CA VAL A 107 -16.12 4.85 27.44
C VAL A 107 -17.11 3.68 27.47
N THR A 108 -18.33 3.93 27.86
CA THR A 108 -19.41 2.91 27.98
C THR A 108 -20.36 2.91 26.79
N ASP A 109 -20.59 4.07 26.13
CA ASP A 109 -21.44 4.17 24.95
C ASP A 109 -20.64 3.95 23.67
N THR A 110 -20.55 2.71 23.24
CA THR A 110 -19.87 2.32 22.00
C THR A 110 -20.65 2.72 20.75
N ALA A 111 -21.94 3.06 20.85
CA ALA A 111 -22.75 3.48 19.70
C ALA A 111 -22.30 4.83 19.10
N ARG A 112 -21.64 5.65 19.90
CA ARG A 112 -21.08 6.95 19.46
C ARG A 112 -19.55 6.92 19.35
N ARG A 113 -18.92 5.77 19.65
CA ARG A 113 -17.49 5.59 19.61
C ARG A 113 -17.05 5.06 18.23
N PRO A 114 -16.30 5.81 17.43
CA PRO A 114 -15.80 5.33 16.14
C PRO A 114 -14.98 4.04 16.27
N LEU A 115 -15.10 3.17 15.26
CA LEU A 115 -14.28 1.97 15.09
C LEU A 115 -13.49 2.10 13.78
N PHE A 116 -12.18 2.10 13.90
CA PHE A 116 -11.26 2.05 12.76
C PHE A 116 -10.81 0.63 12.49
N ILE A 117 -10.79 0.23 11.22
CA ILE A 117 -10.24 -1.02 10.73
C ILE A 117 -9.10 -0.68 9.80
N SER A 118 -7.88 -1.08 10.17
CA SER A 118 -6.63 -0.62 9.58
C SER A 118 -5.88 -1.74 8.86
N PHE A 119 -5.39 -1.44 7.66
CA PHE A 119 -4.62 -2.35 6.81
C PHE A 119 -3.40 -1.67 6.23
N ASN A 120 -2.26 -2.37 6.20
CA ASN A 120 -1.19 -2.07 5.26
C ASN A 120 -1.44 -2.73 3.90
N GLY A 121 -0.56 -2.48 2.95
CA GLY A 121 -0.68 -2.90 1.55
C GLY A 121 0.17 -4.08 1.13
N GLY A 122 0.99 -3.87 0.13
CA GLY A 122 1.87 -4.83 -0.48
C GLY A 122 1.47 -5.20 -1.92
N PRO A 123 0.48 -6.07 -2.21
CA PRO A 123 -0.20 -6.98 -1.28
C PRO A 123 0.76 -7.94 -0.57
N GLY A 124 0.36 -8.43 0.59
CA GLY A 124 1.18 -9.38 1.35
C GLY A 124 1.92 -8.77 2.55
N SER A 125 1.74 -7.48 2.83
CA SER A 125 2.26 -6.87 4.06
C SER A 125 1.39 -7.18 5.27
N GLY A 126 2.02 -7.47 6.41
CA GLY A 126 1.36 -7.37 7.71
C GLY A 126 1.05 -5.91 8.06
N SER A 127 0.06 -5.66 8.91
CA SER A 127 -0.36 -4.30 9.27
C SER A 127 0.53 -3.62 10.34
N LEU A 128 1.84 -3.91 10.32
CA LEU A 128 2.78 -3.46 11.36
C LEU A 128 3.19 -2.00 11.22
N TRP A 129 3.29 -1.46 10.00
CA TRP A 129 3.72 -0.07 9.79
C TRP A 129 2.64 0.90 10.24
N MET A 130 1.39 0.70 9.83
CA MET A 130 0.24 1.46 10.34
C MET A 130 0.07 1.27 11.85
N HIS A 131 0.38 0.07 12.37
CA HIS A 131 0.26 -0.27 13.78
C HIS A 131 1.32 0.46 14.63
N LEU A 132 2.60 0.30 14.33
CA LEU A 132 3.69 0.84 15.14
C LEU A 132 4.28 2.16 14.61
N GLY A 133 3.76 2.69 13.52
CA GLY A 133 4.22 3.94 12.93
C GLY A 133 3.21 5.06 13.00
N TYR A 134 1.89 4.77 13.12
CA TYR A 134 0.89 5.79 12.86
C TYR A 134 -0.12 6.00 14.00
N THR A 135 -1.24 5.27 13.98
CA THR A 135 -2.44 5.64 14.75
C THR A 135 -2.56 4.98 16.11
N SER A 136 -1.79 3.91 16.38
CA SER A 136 -1.88 3.15 17.64
C SER A 136 -1.27 3.90 18.84
N PRO A 137 -1.55 3.46 20.08
CA PRO A 137 -0.94 4.04 21.28
C PRO A 137 0.56 3.71 21.45
N LYS A 138 1.12 2.90 20.56
CA LYS A 138 2.55 2.55 20.55
C LYS A 138 3.20 2.97 19.23
N LEU A 139 4.41 3.45 19.31
CA LEU A 139 5.16 4.01 18.19
C LEU A 139 6.58 3.45 18.17
N LEU A 140 7.10 3.15 16.99
CA LEU A 140 8.50 2.82 16.78
C LEU A 140 9.39 3.96 17.28
N VAL A 141 10.55 3.63 17.85
CA VAL A 141 11.57 4.63 18.19
C VAL A 141 12.28 5.05 16.90
N ILE A 142 12.00 6.28 16.49
CA ILE A 142 12.57 6.96 15.32
C ILE A 142 12.93 8.39 15.71
N ASP A 143 13.78 9.05 14.92
CA ASP A 143 14.08 10.47 15.09
C ASP A 143 12.95 11.38 14.56
N ASP A 144 13.13 12.69 14.67
CA ASP A 144 12.08 13.64 14.28
C ASP A 144 11.85 13.70 12.76
N GLU A 145 12.85 13.32 11.95
CA GLU A 145 12.74 13.26 10.49
C GLU A 145 12.24 11.89 9.96
N GLY A 146 12.05 10.91 10.85
CA GLY A 146 11.49 9.61 10.52
C GLY A 146 12.51 8.52 10.21
N PHE A 147 13.79 8.73 10.57
CA PHE A 147 14.83 7.71 10.41
C PHE A 147 14.94 6.82 11.67
N PRO A 148 14.97 5.47 11.50
CA PRO A 148 15.05 4.54 12.63
C PRO A 148 16.31 4.72 13.47
N VAL A 149 16.13 4.70 14.80
CA VAL A 149 17.21 4.88 15.79
C VAL A 149 17.45 3.59 16.58
N GLN A 150 18.71 3.21 16.76
CA GLN A 150 19.09 2.07 17.60
C GLN A 150 19.28 2.48 19.09
N PRO A 151 18.96 1.58 20.06
CA PRO A 151 18.37 0.26 19.86
C PRO A 151 16.92 0.33 19.41
N TYR A 152 16.55 -0.51 18.44
CA TYR A 152 15.18 -0.53 17.93
C TYR A 152 14.18 -0.94 19.01
N GLY A 153 13.11 -0.20 19.14
CA GLY A 153 12.11 -0.42 20.19
C GLY A 153 10.83 0.36 19.93
N ILE A 154 10.00 0.40 20.97
CA ILE A 154 8.72 1.12 20.93
C ILE A 154 8.62 2.11 22.08
N ARG A 155 7.85 3.17 21.86
CA ARG A 155 7.50 4.19 22.87
C ARG A 155 5.99 4.46 22.81
N ASP A 156 5.48 5.21 23.77
CA ASP A 156 4.10 5.70 23.72
C ASP A 156 3.94 6.74 22.60
N ASN A 157 2.76 6.69 21.94
CA ASN A 157 2.39 7.62 20.89
C ASN A 157 1.51 8.75 21.45
N PRO A 158 2.04 9.96 21.65
CA PRO A 158 1.26 11.08 22.16
C PRO A 158 0.24 11.64 21.16
N HIS A 159 0.30 11.19 19.91
CA HIS A 159 -0.57 11.61 18.82
C HIS A 159 -1.61 10.56 18.41
N SER A 160 -1.59 9.36 19.04
CA SER A 160 -2.56 8.30 18.75
C SER A 160 -4.00 8.80 18.70
N ILE A 161 -4.82 8.26 17.79
CA ILE A 161 -6.25 8.59 17.70
C ILE A 161 -7.12 7.81 18.71
N LEU A 162 -6.51 7.07 19.64
CA LEU A 162 -7.24 6.30 20.65
C LEU A 162 -8.02 7.19 21.63
N ASP A 163 -7.74 8.49 21.68
CA ASP A 163 -8.57 9.45 22.41
C ASP A 163 -9.97 9.61 21.79
N VAL A 164 -10.12 9.47 20.47
CA VAL A 164 -11.38 9.68 19.73
C VAL A 164 -11.99 8.42 19.11
N ALA A 165 -11.20 7.37 18.87
CA ALA A 165 -11.65 6.15 18.19
C ALA A 165 -11.02 4.89 18.79
N ASP A 166 -11.68 3.73 18.64
CA ASP A 166 -11.07 2.42 18.84
C ASP A 166 -10.53 1.90 17.51
N ILE A 167 -9.46 1.06 17.55
CA ILE A 167 -8.72 0.71 16.33
C ILE A 167 -8.37 -0.77 16.32
N VAL A 168 -8.62 -1.46 15.21
CA VAL A 168 -8.11 -2.81 14.95
C VAL A 168 -7.16 -2.83 13.77
N TYR A 169 -6.00 -3.42 13.97
CA TYR A 169 -4.99 -3.71 12.94
C TYR A 169 -5.12 -5.17 12.54
N VAL A 170 -5.43 -5.42 11.29
CA VAL A 170 -5.70 -6.76 10.77
C VAL A 170 -4.56 -7.17 9.85
N ASN A 171 -3.97 -8.33 10.11
CA ASN A 171 -3.03 -8.94 9.17
C ASN A 171 -3.82 -9.82 8.21
N PRO A 172 -3.86 -9.53 6.90
CA PRO A 172 -4.49 -10.39 5.91
C PRO A 172 -3.90 -11.81 5.86
N ALA A 173 -4.54 -12.72 5.16
CA ALA A 173 -4.09 -14.12 5.05
C ALA A 173 -2.61 -14.23 4.66
N ASN A 174 -1.87 -15.10 5.35
CA ASN A 174 -0.42 -15.32 5.19
C ASN A 174 0.47 -14.09 5.42
N THR A 175 -0.01 -13.06 6.16
CA THR A 175 0.81 -11.92 6.58
C THR A 175 0.89 -11.85 8.10
N GLY A 176 1.89 -11.17 8.65
CA GLY A 176 2.10 -11.18 10.08
C GLY A 176 2.13 -12.60 10.66
N PHE A 177 1.30 -12.86 11.67
CA PHE A 177 1.06 -14.22 12.18
C PHE A 177 -0.14 -14.92 11.53
N SER A 178 -0.91 -14.26 10.66
CA SER A 178 -2.04 -14.89 9.96
C SER A 178 -1.62 -16.03 9.05
N ARG A 179 -2.42 -17.10 9.01
CA ARG A 179 -2.15 -18.27 8.16
C ARG A 179 -3.44 -18.81 7.54
N VAL A 180 -3.36 -19.22 6.29
CA VAL A 180 -4.25 -20.24 5.74
C VAL A 180 -3.90 -21.54 6.47
N LEU A 181 -4.90 -22.25 7.00
CA LEU A 181 -4.68 -23.36 7.93
C LEU A 181 -4.67 -24.73 7.25
N ASP A 182 -5.39 -24.85 6.15
CA ASP A 182 -5.48 -26.06 5.37
C ASP A 182 -4.72 -25.87 4.04
N PRO A 183 -3.65 -26.65 3.79
CA PRO A 183 -2.88 -26.56 2.55
C PRO A 183 -3.68 -26.97 1.29
N GLU A 184 -4.80 -27.68 1.45
CA GLU A 184 -5.68 -28.09 0.35
C GLU A 184 -6.70 -27.00 -0.03
N VAL A 185 -6.79 -25.91 0.76
CA VAL A 185 -7.66 -24.79 0.44
C VAL A 185 -7.13 -24.05 -0.80
N ASP A 186 -8.04 -23.80 -1.72
CA ASP A 186 -7.73 -23.08 -2.93
C ASP A 186 -7.18 -21.68 -2.62
N ARG A 187 -6.00 -21.41 -3.14
CA ARG A 187 -5.32 -20.12 -2.96
C ARG A 187 -6.11 -18.95 -3.56
N GLU A 188 -6.90 -19.21 -4.61
CA GLU A 188 -7.74 -18.20 -5.26
C GLU A 188 -8.79 -17.61 -4.32
N LEU A 189 -9.12 -18.29 -3.21
CA LEU A 189 -10.01 -17.75 -2.17
C LEU A 189 -9.40 -16.61 -1.34
N PHE A 190 -8.09 -16.39 -1.43
CA PHE A 190 -7.38 -15.40 -0.61
C PHE A 190 -6.52 -14.41 -1.40
N PHE A 191 -5.88 -14.87 -2.48
CA PHE A 191 -4.76 -14.16 -3.10
C PHE A 191 -5.12 -13.61 -4.49
N GLY A 192 -5.97 -12.61 -4.50
CA GLY A 192 -6.41 -11.81 -5.62
C GLY A 192 -7.18 -10.61 -5.09
N VAL A 193 -7.41 -9.58 -5.88
CA VAL A 193 -8.06 -8.34 -5.40
C VAL A 193 -9.47 -8.62 -4.90
N GLU A 194 -10.28 -9.32 -5.69
CA GLU A 194 -11.67 -9.63 -5.32
C GLU A 194 -11.75 -10.60 -4.13
N ALA A 195 -10.91 -11.63 -4.13
CA ALA A 195 -10.83 -12.60 -3.04
C ALA A 195 -10.41 -11.94 -1.72
N ASP A 196 -9.37 -11.09 -1.76
CA ASP A 196 -8.87 -10.34 -0.61
C ASP A 196 -9.97 -9.45 0.00
N ILE A 197 -10.76 -8.79 -0.82
CA ILE A 197 -11.90 -7.98 -0.38
C ILE A 197 -13.01 -8.85 0.22
N THR A 198 -13.36 -9.96 -0.42
CA THR A 198 -14.50 -10.80 -0.03
C THR A 198 -14.28 -11.44 1.33
N TYR A 199 -13.17 -12.19 1.53
CA TYR A 199 -12.98 -12.86 2.83
C TYR A 199 -12.73 -11.87 3.97
N LEU A 200 -12.16 -10.68 3.67
CA LEU A 200 -11.98 -9.64 4.69
C LEU A 200 -13.30 -8.96 5.06
N ALA A 201 -14.25 -8.82 4.12
CA ALA A 201 -15.58 -8.32 4.44
C ALA A 201 -16.33 -9.27 5.40
N ASP A 202 -16.29 -10.58 5.13
CA ASP A 202 -16.82 -11.61 6.02
C ASP A 202 -16.16 -11.56 7.41
N TRP A 203 -14.84 -11.44 7.43
CA TRP A 203 -14.08 -11.34 8.68
C TRP A 203 -14.47 -10.11 9.48
N ILE A 204 -14.65 -8.95 8.83
CA ILE A 204 -15.09 -7.70 9.47
C ILE A 204 -16.48 -7.83 10.06
N ASP A 205 -17.42 -8.45 9.35
CA ASP A 205 -18.78 -8.72 9.85
C ASP A 205 -18.74 -9.52 11.16
N VAL A 206 -18.00 -10.62 11.15
CA VAL A 206 -17.82 -11.47 12.36
C VAL A 206 -17.14 -10.66 13.48
N PHE A 207 -16.12 -9.85 13.18
CA PHE A 207 -15.43 -9.03 14.17
C PHE A 207 -16.36 -7.99 14.80
N VAL A 208 -17.10 -7.26 13.98
CA VAL A 208 -18.07 -6.24 14.42
C VAL A 208 -19.15 -6.88 15.30
N SER A 209 -19.63 -8.07 14.91
CA SER A 209 -20.61 -8.85 15.68
C SER A 209 -20.06 -9.31 17.03
N ARG A 210 -18.86 -9.92 17.04
CA ARG A 210 -18.21 -10.39 18.29
C ARG A 210 -17.89 -9.27 19.26
N LYS A 211 -17.56 -8.07 18.75
CA LYS A 211 -17.25 -6.90 19.57
C LYS A 211 -18.47 -6.04 19.92
N GLY A 212 -19.67 -6.37 19.40
CA GLY A 212 -20.89 -5.60 19.64
C GLY A 212 -20.86 -4.18 19.05
N ARG A 213 -20.16 -4.00 17.89
CA ARG A 213 -19.87 -2.69 17.31
C ARG A 213 -20.74 -2.33 16.11
N TRP A 214 -21.87 -3.03 15.90
CA TRP A 214 -22.80 -2.76 14.79
C TRP A 214 -23.32 -1.31 14.75
N ARG A 215 -23.55 -0.71 15.92
CA ARG A 215 -24.06 0.65 16.03
C ARG A 215 -22.99 1.74 15.98
N SER A 216 -21.72 1.37 16.08
CA SER A 216 -20.60 2.33 16.04
C SER A 216 -20.45 2.97 14.67
N PRO A 217 -20.08 4.26 14.58
CA PRO A 217 -19.55 4.84 13.36
C PRO A 217 -18.31 4.03 12.90
N LYS A 218 -18.21 3.70 11.61
CA LYS A 218 -17.18 2.81 11.08
C LYS A 218 -16.32 3.52 10.06
N TYR A 219 -15.02 3.29 10.17
CA TYR A 219 -14.00 3.86 9.29
C TYR A 219 -13.05 2.77 8.82
N LEU A 220 -12.71 2.82 7.53
CA LEU A 220 -11.62 2.02 6.97
C LEU A 220 -10.42 2.93 6.74
N ILE A 221 -9.23 2.45 7.06
CA ILE A 221 -7.98 3.12 6.73
C ILE A 221 -7.02 2.12 6.11
N GLY A 222 -6.49 2.44 4.93
CA GLY A 222 -5.56 1.59 4.19
C GLY A 222 -4.37 2.37 3.66
N GLU A 223 -3.21 1.74 3.62
CA GLU A 223 -1.99 2.30 3.06
C GLU A 223 -1.55 1.50 1.83
N SER A 224 -1.08 2.22 0.78
CA SER A 224 -0.55 1.58 -0.43
C SER A 224 -1.60 0.67 -1.10
N TYR A 225 -1.31 -0.59 -1.41
CA TYR A 225 -2.32 -1.56 -1.86
C TYR A 225 -3.49 -1.68 -0.85
N GLY A 226 -3.29 -1.39 0.43
CA GLY A 226 -4.39 -1.29 1.40
C GLY A 226 -5.48 -0.30 1.00
N THR A 227 -5.17 0.70 0.18
CA THR A 227 -6.17 1.64 -0.36
C THR A 227 -7.06 1.00 -1.41
N THR A 228 -6.51 0.12 -2.26
CA THR A 228 -7.29 -0.75 -3.15
C THR A 228 -8.24 -1.63 -2.35
N ARG A 229 -7.72 -2.28 -1.29
CA ARG A 229 -8.50 -3.11 -0.37
C ARG A 229 -9.67 -2.36 0.27
N VAL A 230 -9.41 -1.23 0.93
CA VAL A 230 -10.47 -0.48 1.64
C VAL A 230 -11.47 0.18 0.70
N SER A 231 -11.07 0.51 -0.53
CA SER A 231 -11.97 1.02 -1.56
C SER A 231 -12.98 -0.06 -2.02
N GLY A 232 -12.51 -1.27 -2.29
CA GLY A 232 -13.38 -2.39 -2.60
C GLY A 232 -14.24 -2.84 -1.40
N LEU A 233 -13.65 -2.90 -0.20
CA LEU A 233 -14.39 -3.19 1.03
C LEU A 233 -15.52 -2.20 1.27
N ALA A 234 -15.38 -0.92 0.92
CA ALA A 234 -16.45 0.06 1.08
C ALA A 234 -17.71 -0.31 0.28
N GLY A 235 -17.55 -0.85 -0.94
CA GLY A 235 -18.65 -1.35 -1.74
C GLY A 235 -19.25 -2.65 -1.17
N VAL A 236 -18.41 -3.64 -0.94
CA VAL A 236 -18.85 -4.99 -0.50
C VAL A 236 -19.52 -4.95 0.88
N LEU A 237 -18.94 -4.25 1.86
CA LEU A 237 -19.55 -4.12 3.20
C LEU A 237 -20.93 -3.48 3.14
N GLN A 238 -21.12 -2.49 2.28
CA GLN A 238 -22.41 -1.81 2.13
C GLN A 238 -23.43 -2.68 1.41
N ASP A 239 -23.06 -3.30 0.29
CA ASP A 239 -23.99 -4.01 -0.60
C ASP A 239 -24.31 -5.44 -0.15
N GLN A 240 -23.38 -6.13 0.50
CA GLN A 240 -23.52 -7.53 0.90
C GLN A 240 -23.70 -7.73 2.41
N HIS A 241 -23.08 -6.86 3.24
CA HIS A 241 -23.15 -6.94 4.70
C HIS A 241 -24.04 -5.85 5.33
N TRP A 242 -24.66 -4.98 4.53
CA TRP A 242 -25.57 -3.91 4.99
C TRP A 242 -24.92 -2.99 6.02
N MET A 243 -23.61 -2.79 5.89
CA MET A 243 -22.77 -2.06 6.83
C MET A 243 -22.34 -0.72 6.24
N TYR A 244 -22.97 0.38 6.65
CA TYR A 244 -22.56 1.72 6.27
C TYR A 244 -21.25 2.12 6.95
N LEU A 245 -20.41 2.80 6.18
CA LEU A 245 -19.20 3.46 6.63
C LEU A 245 -19.43 4.97 6.75
N ASN A 246 -18.74 5.60 7.69
CA ASN A 246 -18.71 7.06 7.83
C ASN A 246 -17.54 7.69 7.06
N GLY A 247 -16.42 6.98 6.94
CA GLY A 247 -15.27 7.45 6.20
C GLY A 247 -14.34 6.36 5.73
N VAL A 248 -13.62 6.65 4.66
CA VAL A 248 -12.49 5.88 4.15
C VAL A 248 -11.28 6.79 4.08
N ILE A 249 -10.15 6.35 4.65
CA ILE A 249 -8.89 7.08 4.61
C ILE A 249 -7.91 6.30 3.75
N LEU A 250 -7.42 6.96 2.71
CA LEU A 250 -6.48 6.43 1.74
C LEU A 250 -5.10 7.05 1.99
N VAL A 251 -4.19 6.26 2.56
CA VAL A 251 -2.82 6.67 2.84
C VAL A 251 -1.92 6.22 1.70
N SER A 252 -1.24 7.16 1.05
CA SER A 252 -0.36 6.89 -0.09
C SER A 252 -1.02 5.97 -1.15
N PRO A 253 -2.15 6.40 -1.74
CA PRO A 253 -3.04 5.51 -2.48
C PRO A 253 -2.47 5.07 -3.82
N THR A 254 -2.83 3.85 -4.21
CA THR A 254 -2.66 3.31 -5.56
C THR A 254 -3.58 4.02 -6.56
N GLY A 255 -3.47 3.66 -7.84
CA GLY A 255 -4.37 4.16 -8.89
C GLY A 255 -5.80 3.58 -8.86
N LEU A 256 -6.14 2.76 -7.87
CA LEU A 256 -7.47 2.15 -7.63
C LEU A 256 -8.06 1.43 -8.86
N GLY A 257 -7.23 0.96 -9.77
CA GLY A 257 -7.66 0.36 -11.05
C GLY A 257 -7.95 1.37 -12.17
N MET A 258 -7.99 2.67 -11.87
CA MET A 258 -8.28 3.73 -12.87
C MET A 258 -7.05 4.15 -13.68
N ALA A 259 -5.86 3.77 -13.27
CA ALA A 259 -4.61 4.15 -13.91
C ALA A 259 -4.35 3.38 -15.21
N ALA A 260 -5.38 2.80 -15.82
CA ALA A 260 -5.26 2.10 -17.09
C ALA A 260 -4.57 2.98 -18.12
N GLU A 261 -3.43 2.51 -18.61
CA GLU A 261 -2.61 3.21 -19.57
C GLU A 261 -3.34 3.37 -20.89
N GLY A 262 -3.49 4.62 -21.30
CA GLY A 262 -3.86 4.94 -22.66
C GLY A 262 -2.61 4.95 -23.56
N PRO A 263 -2.75 5.30 -24.82
CA PRO A 263 -1.63 5.43 -25.75
C PRO A 263 -0.60 6.51 -25.36
N ALA A 264 -0.96 7.43 -24.48
CA ALA A 264 -0.04 8.44 -23.94
C ALA A 264 0.56 7.97 -22.61
N PRO A 265 1.87 8.20 -22.34
CA PRO A 265 2.55 7.80 -21.13
C PRO A 265 2.12 8.66 -19.94
N ARG A 266 0.94 8.39 -19.37
CA ARG A 266 0.37 9.17 -18.25
C ARG A 266 1.19 9.06 -16.99
N SER A 267 1.64 7.85 -16.65
CA SER A 267 2.36 7.60 -15.40
C SER A 267 3.61 8.47 -15.24
N PRO A 268 4.57 8.51 -16.20
CA PRO A 268 5.72 9.41 -16.08
C PRO A 268 5.34 10.90 -16.06
N VAL A 269 4.28 11.29 -16.78
CA VAL A 269 3.84 12.69 -16.82
C VAL A 269 3.29 13.16 -15.49
N LEU A 270 2.40 12.37 -14.89
CA LEU A 270 1.78 12.71 -13.61
C LEU A 270 2.77 12.66 -12.44
N LYS A 271 3.94 12.02 -12.61
CA LYS A 271 5.01 12.02 -11.60
C LYS A 271 5.88 13.27 -11.58
N LEU A 272 5.76 14.17 -12.55
CA LEU A 272 6.60 15.37 -12.59
C LEU A 272 6.51 16.23 -11.32
N PRO A 273 5.33 16.46 -10.69
CA PRO A 273 5.28 17.17 -9.42
C PRO A 273 6.05 16.47 -8.28
N TYR A 274 6.04 15.14 -8.24
CA TYR A 274 6.88 14.39 -7.32
C TYR A 274 8.38 14.55 -7.65
N TYR A 275 8.78 14.50 -8.93
CA TYR A 275 10.18 14.74 -9.31
C TYR A 275 10.65 16.11 -8.87
N ALA A 276 9.80 17.14 -9.02
CA ALA A 276 10.10 18.49 -8.56
C ALA A 276 10.26 18.56 -7.03
N ALA A 277 9.40 17.86 -6.27
CA ALA A 277 9.52 17.79 -4.82
C ALA A 277 10.85 17.15 -4.39
N ALA A 278 11.20 16.00 -4.98
CA ALA A 278 12.45 15.29 -4.69
C ALA A 278 13.68 16.12 -5.07
N ALA A 279 13.68 16.73 -6.26
CA ALA A 279 14.77 17.59 -6.72
C ALA A 279 14.93 18.83 -5.83
N HIS A 280 13.83 19.45 -5.41
CA HIS A 280 13.84 20.58 -4.47
C HIS A 280 14.44 20.18 -3.12
N TYR A 281 14.03 19.04 -2.55
CA TYR A 281 14.57 18.53 -1.28
C TYR A 281 16.09 18.32 -1.34
N HIS A 282 16.59 17.78 -2.45
CA HIS A 282 18.01 17.50 -2.64
C HIS A 282 18.82 18.68 -3.18
N GLY A 283 18.23 19.87 -3.34
CA GLY A 283 18.95 21.05 -3.81
C GLY A 283 19.40 20.98 -5.28
N GLN A 284 18.70 20.20 -6.10
CA GLN A 284 19.05 19.96 -7.51
C GLN A 284 18.33 20.90 -8.50
N LEU A 285 17.53 21.85 -8.00
CA LEU A 285 16.84 22.81 -8.86
C LEU A 285 17.69 24.07 -9.05
N GLU A 286 17.58 24.68 -10.24
CA GLU A 286 18.13 26.00 -10.51
C GLU A 286 17.25 27.10 -9.92
N GLU A 287 17.85 28.27 -9.64
CA GLU A 287 17.09 29.48 -9.26
C GLU A 287 16.18 29.95 -10.42
N PRO A 288 14.98 30.49 -10.12
CA PRO A 288 14.44 30.76 -8.78
C PRO A 288 13.70 29.56 -8.13
N LEU A 289 13.58 28.39 -8.79
CA LEU A 289 12.76 27.28 -8.32
C LEU A 289 13.26 26.72 -6.97
N GLN A 290 14.59 26.68 -6.78
CA GLN A 290 15.18 26.17 -5.53
C GLN A 290 14.80 27.04 -4.30
N SER A 291 14.64 28.35 -4.51
CA SER A 291 14.28 29.30 -3.44
C SER A 291 12.77 29.44 -3.22
N MET A 292 11.94 28.80 -4.04
CA MET A 292 10.48 28.80 -3.85
C MET A 292 10.08 27.95 -2.66
N GLY A 293 8.96 28.31 -1.99
CA GLY A 293 8.32 27.41 -1.05
C GLY A 293 7.79 26.15 -1.76
N LEU A 294 7.91 24.96 -1.12
CA LEU A 294 7.52 23.70 -1.75
C LEU A 294 6.10 23.74 -2.32
N GLN A 295 5.12 24.27 -1.57
CA GLN A 295 3.72 24.35 -2.03
C GLN A 295 3.53 25.24 -3.27
N GLU A 296 4.27 26.34 -3.35
CA GLU A 296 4.26 27.25 -4.50
C GLU A 296 4.85 26.57 -5.73
N LEU A 297 6.00 25.90 -5.57
CA LEU A 297 6.63 25.10 -6.61
C LEU A 297 5.68 24.02 -7.15
N LEU A 298 5.08 23.24 -6.24
CA LEU A 298 4.21 22.14 -6.64
C LEU A 298 2.97 22.65 -7.38
N ALA A 299 2.37 23.77 -6.97
CA ALA A 299 1.24 24.35 -7.69
C ALA A 299 1.61 24.75 -9.13
N GLU A 300 2.79 25.36 -9.35
CA GLU A 300 3.30 25.71 -10.69
C GLU A 300 3.51 24.45 -11.55
N VAL A 301 4.10 23.41 -10.95
CA VAL A 301 4.40 22.17 -11.69
C VAL A 301 3.14 21.34 -11.99
N GLU A 302 2.16 21.31 -11.09
CA GLU A 302 0.85 20.69 -11.31
C GLU A 302 0.13 21.33 -12.50
N GLU A 303 0.08 22.69 -12.55
CA GLU A 303 -0.51 23.43 -13.66
C GLU A 303 0.21 23.12 -14.99
N PHE A 304 1.54 23.20 -15.01
CA PHE A 304 2.31 22.83 -16.19
C PHE A 304 2.05 21.38 -16.63
N THR A 305 1.95 20.47 -15.69
CA THR A 305 1.72 19.05 -15.97
C THR A 305 0.38 18.83 -16.70
N LEU A 306 -0.69 19.49 -16.24
CA LEU A 306 -2.03 19.31 -16.82
C LEU A 306 -2.25 20.12 -18.10
N ASP A 307 -1.76 21.35 -18.14
CA ASP A 307 -2.14 22.30 -19.20
C ASP A 307 -1.18 22.25 -20.39
N GLU A 308 0.05 21.77 -20.20
CA GLU A 308 1.07 21.78 -21.24
C GLU A 308 1.71 20.42 -21.48
N TYR A 309 2.20 19.75 -20.44
CA TYR A 309 2.98 18.52 -20.59
C TYR A 309 2.14 17.33 -21.05
N LEU A 310 1.05 17.03 -20.37
CA LEU A 310 0.13 15.95 -20.73
C LEU A 310 -0.49 16.16 -22.14
N PRO A 311 -1.00 17.34 -22.52
CA PRO A 311 -1.45 17.60 -23.86
C PRO A 311 -0.36 17.47 -24.93
N ALA A 312 0.88 17.89 -24.63
CA ALA A 312 1.99 17.78 -25.58
C ALA A 312 2.29 16.29 -25.89
N LEU A 313 2.42 15.45 -24.85
CA LEU A 313 2.71 14.03 -25.03
C LEU A 313 1.56 13.28 -25.70
N SER A 314 0.33 13.74 -25.53
CA SER A 314 -0.84 13.17 -26.24
C SER A 314 -0.76 13.30 -27.76
N ARG A 315 0.12 14.16 -28.31
CA ARG A 315 0.37 14.27 -29.74
C ARG A 315 1.33 13.21 -30.28
N GLY A 316 2.03 12.50 -29.40
CA GLY A 316 2.98 11.43 -29.76
C GLY A 316 4.03 11.92 -30.77
N SER A 317 4.22 11.16 -31.86
CA SER A 317 5.17 11.49 -32.94
C SER A 317 4.79 12.74 -33.77
N PHE A 318 3.59 13.26 -33.61
CA PHE A 318 3.13 14.49 -34.27
C PHE A 318 3.41 15.77 -33.44
N LEU A 319 4.07 15.65 -32.30
CA LEU A 319 4.56 16.82 -31.56
C LEU A 319 5.71 17.47 -32.35
N GLY A 320 5.51 18.74 -32.75
CA GLY A 320 6.51 19.48 -33.50
C GLY A 320 7.83 19.64 -32.72
N GLU A 321 8.98 19.70 -33.43
CA GLU A 321 10.31 19.71 -32.82
C GLU A 321 10.54 20.88 -31.88
N GLU A 322 10.08 22.11 -32.22
CA GLU A 322 10.21 23.29 -31.39
C GLU A 322 9.48 23.12 -30.04
N ARG A 323 8.24 22.60 -30.11
CA ARG A 323 7.45 22.33 -28.89
C ARG A 323 8.06 21.18 -28.09
N ARG A 324 8.60 20.17 -28.75
CA ARG A 324 9.31 19.06 -28.10
C ARG A 324 10.50 19.57 -27.29
N ALA A 325 11.33 20.43 -27.88
CA ALA A 325 12.49 21.01 -27.21
C ALA A 325 12.07 21.92 -26.04
N GLU A 326 10.99 22.69 -26.20
CA GLU A 326 10.45 23.52 -25.12
C GLU A 326 9.98 22.68 -23.92
N ILE A 327 9.22 21.62 -24.17
CA ILE A 327 8.76 20.70 -23.11
C ILE A 327 9.96 20.01 -22.45
N ALA A 328 10.96 19.54 -23.23
CA ALA A 328 12.19 18.94 -22.69
C ALA A 328 12.87 19.85 -21.67
N ARG A 329 13.10 21.13 -22.05
CA ARG A 329 13.73 22.11 -21.15
C ARG A 329 12.95 22.32 -19.86
N ARG A 330 11.62 22.44 -19.96
CA ARG A 330 10.79 22.67 -18.77
C ARG A 330 10.73 21.44 -17.86
N VAL A 331 10.57 20.25 -18.42
CA VAL A 331 10.61 19.00 -17.65
C VAL A 331 11.97 18.83 -16.96
N ALA A 332 13.08 19.05 -17.69
CA ALA A 332 14.43 18.99 -17.14
C ALA A 332 14.59 19.96 -15.95
N ARG A 333 14.16 21.21 -16.14
CA ARG A 333 14.24 22.26 -15.11
C ARG A 333 13.46 21.93 -13.85
N TYR A 334 12.23 21.36 -13.98
CA TYR A 334 11.41 20.98 -12.81
C TYR A 334 11.90 19.69 -12.13
N ALA A 335 12.44 18.77 -12.90
CA ALA A 335 12.91 17.48 -12.37
C ALA A 335 14.37 17.51 -11.87
N GLY A 336 15.10 18.63 -12.03
CA GLY A 336 16.53 18.69 -11.70
C GLY A 336 17.40 17.78 -12.55
N LEU A 337 17.01 17.57 -13.82
CA LEU A 337 17.68 16.67 -14.77
C LEU A 337 18.26 17.45 -15.96
N SER A 338 19.16 16.81 -16.73
CA SER A 338 19.64 17.40 -17.98
C SER A 338 18.58 17.31 -19.09
N GLU A 339 18.56 18.29 -20.01
CA GLU A 339 17.70 18.25 -21.20
C GLU A 339 18.00 17.02 -22.08
N GLU A 340 19.28 16.61 -22.13
CA GLU A 340 19.71 15.42 -22.87
C GLU A 340 19.08 14.15 -22.31
N PHE A 341 19.07 14.00 -20.97
CA PHE A 341 18.45 12.86 -20.30
C PHE A 341 16.94 12.80 -20.56
N VAL A 342 16.24 13.91 -20.43
CA VAL A 342 14.78 13.99 -20.69
C VAL A 342 14.48 13.70 -22.15
N THR A 343 15.28 14.24 -23.09
CA THR A 343 15.12 14.00 -24.53
C THR A 343 15.39 12.55 -24.89
N GLY A 344 16.44 11.94 -24.30
CA GLY A 344 16.77 10.51 -24.46
C GLY A 344 15.63 9.59 -24.05
N HIS A 345 14.83 9.98 -23.06
CA HIS A 345 13.62 9.26 -22.61
C HIS A 345 12.34 9.69 -23.35
N ASN A 346 12.45 10.33 -24.51
CA ASN A 346 11.31 10.80 -25.30
C ASN A 346 10.33 11.68 -24.50
N LEU A 347 10.82 12.49 -23.60
CA LEU A 347 10.11 13.37 -22.66
C LEU A 347 9.35 12.64 -21.54
N ALA A 348 9.41 11.33 -21.45
CA ALA A 348 8.66 10.51 -20.48
C ALA A 348 9.64 9.72 -19.61
N VAL A 349 10.32 10.41 -18.69
CA VAL A 349 11.33 9.79 -17.80
C VAL A 349 10.63 8.79 -16.86
N PRO A 350 11.02 7.50 -16.90
CA PRO A 350 10.51 6.52 -15.95
C PRO A 350 10.97 6.84 -14.52
N ALA A 351 10.14 6.52 -13.54
CA ALA A 351 10.48 6.79 -12.14
C ALA A 351 11.78 6.10 -11.69
N GLU A 352 12.00 4.86 -12.13
CA GLU A 352 13.21 4.11 -11.79
C GLU A 352 14.48 4.80 -12.33
N ALA A 353 14.43 5.30 -13.56
CA ALA A 353 15.53 6.09 -14.14
C ALA A 353 15.75 7.40 -13.37
N PHE A 354 14.67 8.08 -12.95
CA PHE A 354 14.75 9.28 -12.11
C PHE A 354 15.44 9.01 -10.78
N TRP A 355 15.04 7.93 -10.05
CA TRP A 355 15.64 7.60 -8.75
C TRP A 355 17.14 7.31 -8.84
N LYS A 356 17.59 6.80 -10.00
CA LYS A 356 18.99 6.49 -10.26
C LYS A 356 19.77 7.72 -10.70
N GLU A 357 19.14 8.67 -11.42
CA GLU A 357 19.79 9.79 -12.08
C GLU A 357 20.00 11.00 -11.19
N LEU A 358 19.01 11.35 -10.34
CA LEU A 358 18.95 12.65 -9.66
C LEU A 358 20.24 13.02 -8.91
N LEU A 359 20.86 12.05 -8.21
CA LEU A 359 22.10 12.26 -7.45
C LEU A 359 23.27 11.40 -7.98
N ARG A 360 23.24 11.03 -9.24
CA ARG A 360 24.27 10.20 -9.88
C ARG A 360 25.66 10.78 -9.70
N ASP A 361 25.84 12.09 -9.90
CA ASP A 361 27.13 12.77 -9.81
C ASP A 361 27.69 12.77 -8.37
N GLU A 362 26.81 12.63 -7.38
CA GLU A 362 27.17 12.48 -5.96
C GLU A 362 27.42 11.02 -5.56
N GLY A 363 27.14 10.07 -6.46
CA GLY A 363 27.30 8.62 -6.24
C GLY A 363 26.17 7.95 -5.47
N TYR A 364 24.99 8.57 -5.41
CA TYR A 364 23.82 8.04 -4.72
C TYR A 364 22.65 7.78 -5.68
N SER A 365 21.82 6.81 -5.30
CA SER A 365 20.43 6.69 -5.74
C SER A 365 19.49 7.13 -4.61
N ILE A 366 18.26 7.53 -4.97
CA ILE A 366 17.24 7.93 -3.99
C ILE A 366 16.19 6.85 -3.79
N GLY A 367 15.55 6.85 -2.63
CA GLY A 367 14.51 5.87 -2.29
C GLY A 367 13.24 6.01 -3.12
N ARG A 368 12.64 4.87 -3.48
CA ARG A 368 11.37 4.79 -4.21
C ARG A 368 10.17 5.19 -3.36
N LEU A 369 10.12 4.67 -2.13
CA LEU A 369 9.03 4.94 -1.18
C LEU A 369 9.26 6.22 -0.38
N ASP A 370 10.50 6.67 -0.29
CA ASP A 370 10.84 7.96 0.32
C ASP A 370 12.15 8.47 -0.29
N SER A 371 12.04 9.42 -1.19
CA SER A 371 13.19 9.97 -1.92
C SER A 371 14.19 10.71 -1.04
N ARG A 372 13.93 10.94 0.24
CA ARG A 372 14.89 11.50 1.22
C ARG A 372 15.97 10.49 1.62
N TYR A 373 15.69 9.16 1.47
CA TYR A 373 16.64 8.09 1.73
C TYR A 373 17.62 7.93 0.57
N LEU A 374 18.90 7.70 0.92
CA LEU A 374 19.98 7.53 -0.05
C LEU A 374 20.46 6.08 -0.09
N GLY A 375 20.65 5.56 -1.30
CA GLY A 375 21.22 4.25 -1.58
C GLY A 375 22.61 4.34 -2.18
N ILE A 376 23.46 3.35 -1.89
CA ILE A 376 24.77 3.19 -2.54
C ILE A 376 24.69 1.94 -3.40
N ASP A 377 24.65 2.15 -4.71
CA ASP A 377 24.61 1.07 -5.68
C ASP A 377 26.01 0.56 -6.03
N ARG A 378 26.09 -0.69 -6.49
CA ARG A 378 27.36 -1.27 -6.96
C ARG A 378 27.98 -0.51 -8.13
N GLN A 379 27.14 0.09 -8.96
CA GLN A 379 27.55 0.87 -10.13
C GLN A 379 26.76 2.18 -10.18
N THR A 380 27.41 3.28 -10.47
CA THR A 380 26.75 4.58 -10.70
C THR A 380 25.98 4.60 -12.02
N GLU A 381 26.45 3.86 -13.03
CA GLU A 381 25.83 3.75 -14.35
C GLU A 381 24.56 2.87 -14.34
N GLY A 382 23.75 3.03 -15.38
CA GLY A 382 22.50 2.28 -15.57
C GLY A 382 21.25 3.07 -15.18
N GLU A 383 20.08 2.47 -15.37
CA GLU A 383 18.75 3.09 -15.14
C GLU A 383 18.04 2.54 -13.91
N SER A 384 18.62 1.55 -13.22
CA SER A 384 18.03 0.93 -12.05
C SER A 384 18.97 0.94 -10.84
N TYR A 385 18.40 1.03 -9.66
CA TYR A 385 19.12 0.93 -8.40
C TYR A 385 19.15 -0.53 -7.89
N ASP A 386 20.12 -0.85 -7.03
CA ASP A 386 20.31 -2.23 -6.54
C ASP A 386 19.29 -2.63 -5.47
N TYR A 387 18.81 -1.70 -4.65
CA TYR A 387 17.88 -1.97 -3.55
C TYR A 387 17.15 -0.69 -3.09
N PRO A 388 15.93 -0.80 -2.53
CA PRO A 388 15.23 0.33 -1.94
C PRO A 388 15.82 0.64 -0.54
N PRO A 389 16.57 1.75 -0.37
CA PRO A 389 17.29 2.06 0.87
C PRO A 389 16.36 2.29 2.05
N GLU A 390 15.23 2.96 1.83
CA GLU A 390 14.21 3.22 2.84
C GLU A 390 13.60 1.92 3.36
N LEU A 391 13.17 1.03 2.48
CA LEU A 391 12.53 -0.23 2.86
C LEU A 391 13.49 -1.13 3.64
N THR A 392 14.75 -1.15 3.24
CA THR A 392 15.80 -1.88 3.97
C THR A 392 15.94 -1.35 5.40
N SER A 393 16.01 -0.04 5.56
CA SER A 393 16.09 0.62 6.87
C SER A 393 14.86 0.33 7.74
N TRP A 394 13.66 0.51 7.19
CA TRP A 394 12.40 0.30 7.91
C TRP A 394 12.20 -1.15 8.35
N ASN A 395 12.47 -2.12 7.47
CA ASN A 395 12.31 -3.54 7.80
C ASN A 395 13.16 -3.96 9.00
N HIS A 396 14.41 -3.48 9.08
CA HIS A 396 15.32 -3.80 10.18
C HIS A 396 14.91 -3.15 11.51
N ALA A 397 14.14 -2.09 11.49
CA ALA A 397 13.63 -1.43 12.69
C ALA A 397 12.27 -2.00 13.14
N PHE A 398 11.33 -2.15 12.21
CA PHE A 398 9.98 -2.63 12.52
C PHE A 398 9.94 -4.11 12.89
N ALA A 399 10.79 -4.97 12.28
CA ALA A 399 10.80 -6.40 12.59
C ALA A 399 11.10 -6.71 14.07
N PRO A 400 12.19 -6.20 14.68
CA PRO A 400 12.41 -6.41 16.10
C PRO A 400 11.36 -5.72 16.97
N ALA A 401 10.88 -4.53 16.59
CA ALA A 401 9.89 -3.79 17.35
C ALA A 401 8.55 -4.52 17.46
N ILE A 402 8.00 -5.04 16.34
CA ILE A 402 6.73 -5.77 16.35
C ILE A 402 6.84 -7.11 17.08
N ASN A 403 7.94 -7.84 16.90
CA ASN A 403 8.15 -9.10 17.61
C ASN A 403 8.27 -8.88 19.12
N HIS A 404 9.07 -7.90 19.55
CA HIS A 404 9.16 -7.52 20.97
C HIS A 404 7.79 -7.12 21.52
N TYR A 405 7.04 -6.30 20.80
CA TYR A 405 5.73 -5.85 21.26
C TYR A 405 4.73 -6.98 21.42
N LEU A 406 4.53 -7.78 20.37
CA LEU A 406 3.52 -8.83 20.38
C LEU A 406 3.89 -9.99 21.32
N ARG A 407 5.17 -10.44 21.30
CA ARG A 407 5.61 -11.59 22.08
C ARG A 407 5.89 -11.21 23.53
N ASP A 408 6.79 -10.25 23.75
CA ASP A 408 7.29 -9.99 25.10
C ASP A 408 6.34 -9.10 25.89
N GLN A 409 5.76 -8.06 25.28
CA GLN A 409 4.86 -7.15 25.98
C GLN A 409 3.41 -7.65 26.02
N LEU A 410 2.87 -8.17 24.92
CA LEU A 410 1.49 -8.64 24.89
C LEU A 410 1.36 -10.13 25.27
N GLY A 411 2.41 -10.93 25.13
CA GLY A 411 2.43 -12.35 25.49
C GLY A 411 1.81 -13.26 24.43
N PHE A 412 1.90 -12.87 23.16
CA PHE A 412 1.50 -13.72 22.04
C PHE A 412 2.58 -14.77 21.77
N GLU A 413 2.52 -15.88 22.48
CA GLU A 413 3.49 -16.97 22.40
C GLU A 413 3.26 -17.82 21.15
N THR A 414 4.25 -17.84 20.26
CA THR A 414 4.22 -18.67 19.04
C THR A 414 5.63 -18.81 18.46
N ASP A 415 5.94 -19.98 17.88
CA ASP A 415 7.17 -20.23 17.12
C ASP A 415 7.03 -19.83 15.63
N LEU A 416 5.86 -19.34 15.21
CA LEU A 416 5.66 -18.87 13.85
C LEU A 416 6.48 -17.61 13.59
N GLN A 417 7.04 -17.52 12.39
CA GLN A 417 7.64 -16.27 11.93
C GLN A 417 6.55 -15.21 11.70
N TYR A 418 6.80 -13.98 12.18
CA TYR A 418 6.01 -12.83 11.78
C TYR A 418 6.43 -12.42 10.36
N TYR A 419 5.53 -12.55 9.39
CA TYR A 419 5.79 -12.14 8.01
C TYR A 419 5.55 -10.63 7.86
N LEU A 420 6.62 -9.86 7.70
CA LEU A 420 6.51 -8.47 7.26
C LEU A 420 5.88 -8.43 5.87
N PHE A 421 6.44 -9.28 4.99
CA PHE A 421 5.87 -9.61 3.67
C PHE A 421 5.69 -11.12 3.60
N GLY A 422 4.47 -11.56 3.39
CA GLY A 422 4.10 -12.97 3.39
C GLY A 422 4.07 -13.59 1.99
N PRO A 423 4.00 -14.95 1.92
CA PRO A 423 3.99 -15.69 0.67
C PRO A 423 2.59 -15.70 0.02
N VAL A 424 2.17 -14.54 -0.49
CA VAL A 424 0.87 -14.35 -1.15
C VAL A 424 0.92 -14.51 -2.68
N ARG A 425 2.12 -14.66 -3.25
CA ARG A 425 2.29 -14.84 -4.70
C ARG A 425 2.25 -16.32 -5.09
N PRO A 426 1.75 -16.70 -6.32
CA PRO A 426 1.17 -15.78 -7.28
C PRO A 426 -0.06 -15.08 -6.73
N TRP A 427 -0.27 -13.82 -7.14
CA TRP A 427 -1.48 -13.05 -6.85
C TRP A 427 -2.41 -13.23 -8.03
N GLU A 428 -3.53 -13.87 -7.78
CA GLU A 428 -4.46 -14.29 -8.82
C GLU A 428 -5.37 -13.15 -9.28
N GLY A 429 -5.91 -13.30 -10.49
CA GLY A 429 -6.83 -12.33 -11.08
C GLY A 429 -6.12 -11.09 -11.66
N ARG A 430 -6.95 -10.13 -12.04
CA ARG A 430 -6.49 -8.90 -12.70
C ARG A 430 -5.98 -7.93 -11.65
N GLU A 431 -4.78 -7.40 -11.85
CA GLU A 431 -4.23 -6.32 -11.00
C GLU A 431 -4.99 -4.99 -11.21
N ASP A 432 -5.73 -4.88 -12.31
CA ASP A 432 -6.47 -3.70 -12.76
C ASP A 432 -7.96 -3.71 -12.40
N VAL A 433 -8.38 -4.45 -11.37
CA VAL A 433 -9.76 -4.40 -10.86
C VAL A 433 -10.12 -2.97 -10.46
N ASP A 434 -11.18 -2.44 -11.07
CA ASP A 434 -11.64 -1.06 -10.84
C ASP A 434 -12.39 -0.94 -9.50
N VAL A 435 -11.63 -0.87 -8.41
CA VAL A 435 -12.19 -0.63 -7.08
C VAL A 435 -12.60 0.84 -6.86
N ALA A 436 -12.19 1.72 -7.77
CA ALA A 436 -12.62 3.12 -7.74
C ALA A 436 -14.14 3.22 -8.00
N GLU A 437 -14.67 2.41 -8.91
CA GLU A 437 -16.13 2.38 -9.14
C GLU A 437 -16.89 1.83 -7.92
N GLU A 438 -16.33 0.85 -7.21
CA GLU A 438 -16.90 0.36 -5.95
C GLU A 438 -16.95 1.48 -4.89
N LEU A 439 -15.87 2.22 -4.72
CA LEU A 439 -15.80 3.36 -3.80
C LEU A 439 -16.78 4.47 -4.22
N ARG A 440 -16.80 4.83 -5.51
CA ARG A 440 -17.73 5.84 -6.04
C ARG A 440 -19.19 5.44 -5.79
N ARG A 441 -19.53 4.17 -6.04
CA ARG A 441 -20.88 3.65 -5.83
C ARG A 441 -21.26 3.69 -4.35
N ALA A 442 -20.37 3.25 -3.46
CA ALA A 442 -20.58 3.34 -2.02
C ALA A 442 -20.83 4.77 -1.55
N MET A 443 -20.03 5.73 -2.03
CA MET A 443 -20.24 7.16 -1.75
C MET A 443 -21.56 7.69 -2.30
N ALA A 444 -21.97 7.23 -3.49
CA ALA A 444 -23.23 7.66 -4.12
C ALA A 444 -24.46 7.10 -3.41
N GLN A 445 -24.38 5.93 -2.81
CA GLN A 445 -25.50 5.31 -2.08
C GLN A 445 -25.58 5.77 -0.63
N ASN A 446 -24.44 6.07 -0.01
CA ASN A 446 -24.35 6.49 1.38
C ASN A 446 -24.06 7.99 1.50
N PRO A 447 -25.04 8.81 1.95
CA PRO A 447 -24.86 10.26 2.03
C PRO A 447 -23.83 10.71 3.08
N PHE A 448 -23.47 9.87 4.04
CA PHE A 448 -22.50 10.19 5.08
C PHE A 448 -21.05 9.83 4.69
N LEU A 449 -20.84 8.91 3.74
CA LEU A 449 -19.51 8.43 3.41
C LEU A 449 -18.67 9.54 2.75
N GLN A 450 -17.55 9.84 3.39
CA GLN A 450 -16.52 10.74 2.86
C GLN A 450 -15.18 10.02 2.73
N VAL A 451 -14.29 10.57 1.91
CA VAL A 451 -12.95 10.03 1.66
C VAL A 451 -11.91 11.09 1.99
N MET A 452 -10.91 10.71 2.77
CA MET A 452 -9.71 11.51 3.01
C MET A 452 -8.50 10.82 2.39
N VAL A 453 -7.70 11.60 1.67
CA VAL A 453 -6.45 11.16 1.04
C VAL A 453 -5.29 11.81 1.78
N GLN A 454 -4.32 11.01 2.18
CA GLN A 454 -3.11 11.46 2.85
C GLN A 454 -1.90 10.96 2.07
N SER A 455 -1.07 11.86 1.55
CA SER A 455 0.07 11.52 0.69
C SER A 455 1.32 12.29 1.07
N GLY A 456 2.47 11.62 1.07
CA GLY A 456 3.76 12.26 1.18
C GLY A 456 4.24 12.80 -0.17
N TYR A 457 4.82 13.99 -0.20
CA TYR A 457 5.34 14.61 -1.44
C TYR A 457 6.58 13.90 -1.99
N TYR A 458 7.29 13.14 -1.15
CA TYR A 458 8.51 12.42 -1.50
C TYR A 458 8.29 10.92 -1.79
N ASP A 459 7.02 10.50 -1.93
CA ASP A 459 6.64 9.14 -2.33
C ASP A 459 6.65 9.00 -3.86
N GLY A 460 7.62 8.27 -4.40
CA GLY A 460 7.71 8.00 -5.84
C GLY A 460 7.00 6.73 -6.30
N ALA A 461 6.56 5.88 -5.37
CA ALA A 461 5.83 4.66 -5.69
C ALA A 461 4.35 4.94 -5.99
N THR A 462 3.68 5.64 -5.06
CA THR A 462 2.29 6.06 -5.16
C THR A 462 2.21 7.57 -4.97
N ASP A 463 2.73 8.30 -5.97
CA ASP A 463 2.88 9.73 -5.88
C ASP A 463 1.56 10.48 -5.66
N TYR A 464 1.65 11.56 -4.90
CA TYR A 464 0.50 12.34 -4.45
C TYR A 464 -0.34 12.90 -5.59
N PHE A 465 0.31 13.29 -6.70
CA PHE A 465 -0.40 13.95 -7.79
C PHE A 465 -1.16 12.97 -8.68
N THR A 466 -0.60 11.79 -8.93
CA THR A 466 -1.34 10.68 -9.55
C THR A 466 -2.58 10.32 -8.71
N ALA A 467 -2.45 10.28 -7.38
CA ALA A 467 -3.57 10.05 -6.47
C ALA A 467 -4.67 11.13 -6.59
N LYS A 468 -4.27 12.42 -6.58
CA LYS A 468 -5.19 13.54 -6.83
C LYS A 468 -5.90 13.40 -8.18
N TYR A 469 -5.14 13.17 -9.24
CA TYR A 469 -5.67 13.06 -10.60
C TYR A 469 -6.69 11.91 -10.73
N VAL A 470 -6.39 10.74 -10.18
CA VAL A 470 -7.29 9.59 -10.15
C VAL A 470 -8.59 9.93 -9.45
N LEU A 471 -8.52 10.49 -8.26
CA LEU A 471 -9.70 10.78 -7.44
C LEU A 471 -10.51 11.98 -7.95
N TRP A 472 -9.91 12.95 -8.63
CA TRP A 472 -10.66 13.97 -9.37
C TRP A 472 -11.53 13.38 -10.50
N ASN A 473 -11.09 12.23 -11.05
CA ASN A 473 -11.83 11.51 -12.09
C ASN A 473 -12.81 10.45 -11.54
N LEU A 474 -12.85 10.25 -10.21
CA LEU A 474 -13.75 9.28 -9.56
C LEU A 474 -15.23 9.57 -9.89
N ASP A 475 -15.63 10.82 -9.84
CA ASP A 475 -16.98 11.28 -10.23
C ASP A 475 -16.91 12.50 -11.16
N ARG A 476 -16.96 12.24 -12.46
CA ARG A 476 -16.94 13.29 -13.50
C ARG A 476 -18.16 14.22 -13.47
N SER A 477 -19.23 13.85 -12.75
CA SER A 477 -20.37 14.74 -12.55
C SER A 477 -20.08 15.86 -11.53
N GLY A 478 -19.03 15.74 -10.73
CA GLY A 478 -18.63 16.66 -9.68
C GLY A 478 -19.53 16.68 -8.45
N ARG A 479 -20.50 15.74 -8.34
CA ARG A 479 -21.44 15.71 -7.20
C ARG A 479 -20.81 15.18 -5.92
N LEU A 480 -19.74 14.40 -6.04
CA LEU A 480 -19.02 13.83 -4.89
C LEU A 480 -17.75 14.63 -4.51
N LYS A 481 -17.37 15.65 -5.27
CA LYS A 481 -16.11 16.40 -5.08
C LYS A 481 -15.93 16.95 -3.67
N ASP A 482 -17.01 17.49 -3.07
CA ASP A 482 -16.98 18.10 -1.74
C ASP A 482 -16.89 17.07 -0.60
N ARG A 483 -16.87 15.77 -0.94
CA ARG A 483 -16.66 14.65 -0.01
C ARG A 483 -15.28 14.01 -0.15
N LEU A 484 -14.40 14.62 -0.96
CA LEU A 484 -13.00 14.25 -1.11
C LEU A 484 -12.13 15.30 -0.41
N ARG A 485 -11.35 14.89 0.56
CA ARG A 485 -10.39 15.75 1.26
C ARG A 485 -8.97 15.26 0.93
N PHE A 486 -8.07 16.17 0.54
CA PHE A 486 -6.69 15.87 0.19
C PHE A 486 -5.73 16.56 1.14
N GLU A 487 -4.82 15.78 1.73
CA GLU A 487 -3.79 16.26 2.64
C GLU A 487 -2.41 15.80 2.16
N GLY A 488 -1.46 16.72 2.12
CA GLY A 488 -0.09 16.47 1.69
C GLY A 488 0.92 16.73 2.81
N TYR A 489 2.03 15.98 2.83
CA TYR A 489 3.03 15.99 3.89
C TYR A 489 4.44 16.00 3.32
N GLU A 490 5.38 16.65 4.02
CA GLU A 490 6.79 16.73 3.63
C GLU A 490 7.56 15.46 4.01
N SER A 491 7.04 14.33 3.59
CA SER A 491 7.46 12.96 3.89
C SER A 491 7.28 12.05 2.69
N GLY A 492 7.72 10.80 2.80
CA GLY A 492 7.50 9.76 1.77
C GLY A 492 6.23 8.94 1.99
N HIS A 493 6.26 7.68 1.56
CA HIS A 493 5.14 6.73 1.56
C HIS A 493 4.52 6.51 2.95
N MET A 494 5.37 6.28 3.93
CA MET A 494 4.99 6.25 5.35
C MET A 494 5.10 7.67 5.93
N MET A 495 4.23 8.59 5.47
CA MET A 495 4.31 10.01 5.78
C MET A 495 4.26 10.30 7.29
N TYR A 496 3.71 9.39 8.06
CA TYR A 496 3.58 9.46 9.51
C TYR A 496 4.87 9.15 10.28
N LEU A 497 5.98 8.80 9.62
CA LEU A 497 7.25 8.55 10.32
C LEU A 497 7.94 9.87 10.74
N ARG A 498 7.77 10.97 10.01
CA ARG A 498 8.25 12.29 10.42
C ARG A 498 7.37 12.84 11.54
N ALA A 499 7.99 13.31 12.63
CA ALA A 499 7.29 13.68 13.86
C ALA A 499 6.21 14.78 13.66
N GLU A 500 6.51 15.80 12.85
CA GLU A 500 5.57 16.88 12.54
C GLU A 500 4.37 16.38 11.73
N ASP A 501 4.63 15.54 10.72
CA ASP A 501 3.60 14.97 9.86
C ASP A 501 2.75 13.93 10.61
N LEU A 502 3.34 13.17 11.55
CA LEU A 502 2.60 12.30 12.47
C LEU A 502 1.58 13.08 13.29
N ALA A 503 2.00 14.20 13.88
CA ALA A 503 1.13 15.05 14.69
C ALA A 503 0.00 15.63 13.85
N THR A 504 0.35 16.21 12.70
CA THR A 504 -0.59 16.89 11.77
C THR A 504 -1.57 15.90 11.15
N SER A 505 -1.09 14.75 10.67
CA SER A 505 -1.94 13.75 10.01
C SER A 505 -2.96 13.12 10.97
N ASN A 506 -2.56 12.84 12.22
CA ASN A 506 -3.50 12.37 13.24
C ASN A 506 -4.48 13.47 13.68
N GLN A 507 -4.11 14.74 13.62
CA GLN A 507 -5.04 15.85 13.83
C GLN A 507 -6.07 15.92 12.68
N HIS A 508 -5.65 15.76 11.42
CA HIS A 508 -6.55 15.68 10.27
C HIS A 508 -7.54 14.49 10.39
N ILE A 509 -7.11 13.35 10.92
CA ILE A 509 -8.02 12.22 11.21
C ILE A 509 -9.09 12.62 12.24
N ARG A 510 -8.73 13.34 13.32
CA ARG A 510 -9.70 13.81 14.31
C ARG A 510 -10.75 14.74 13.71
N GLU A 511 -10.29 15.71 12.92
CA GLU A 511 -11.18 16.63 12.19
C GLU A 511 -12.09 15.91 11.21
N PHE A 512 -11.55 14.89 10.52
CA PHE A 512 -12.33 14.07 9.61
C PHE A 512 -13.40 13.25 10.35
N ILE A 513 -13.09 12.66 11.50
CA ILE A 513 -14.05 11.97 12.36
C ILE A 513 -15.15 12.96 12.81
N GLU A 514 -14.78 14.15 13.26
CA GLU A 514 -15.74 15.16 13.70
C GLU A 514 -16.68 15.58 12.57
N ALA A 515 -16.14 15.78 11.37
CA ALA A 515 -16.91 16.19 10.19
C ALA A 515 -17.82 15.08 9.63
N THR A 516 -17.48 13.80 9.85
CA THR A 516 -18.16 12.66 9.21
C THR A 516 -18.99 11.81 10.17
N THR A 517 -18.95 12.10 11.48
CA THR A 517 -19.83 11.47 12.45
C THR A 517 -21.17 12.24 12.49
N PRO A 518 -22.29 11.63 12.03
CA PRO A 518 -23.57 12.32 11.97
C PRO A 518 -24.04 12.77 13.35
N ALA A 519 -24.73 13.92 13.39
CA ALA A 519 -25.40 14.36 14.60
C ALA A 519 -26.51 13.37 15.02
N GLU A 520 -26.88 13.38 16.30
CA GLU A 520 -27.96 12.54 16.78
C GLU A 520 -29.29 12.91 16.11
N GLY A 521 -29.95 11.92 15.50
CA GLY A 521 -31.21 12.10 14.80
C GLY A 521 -31.08 12.62 13.37
N GLU A 522 -29.87 12.81 12.87
CA GLU A 522 -29.65 13.19 11.48
C GLU A 522 -30.03 12.06 10.52
N PRO A 523 -30.98 12.31 9.57
CA PRO A 523 -31.41 11.25 8.66
C PRO A 523 -30.40 11.03 7.54
N ALA A 524 -30.18 9.77 7.16
CA ALA A 524 -29.38 9.38 6.00
C ALA A 524 -30.11 9.75 4.70
N SER A 525 -30.08 11.03 4.31
CA SER A 525 -30.73 11.51 3.10
C SER A 525 -29.91 12.59 2.39
N TYR A 526 -29.98 12.59 1.07
CA TYR A 526 -29.49 13.72 0.31
C TYR A 526 -30.40 14.93 0.52
N GLY A 527 -29.85 16.03 1.03
CA GLY A 527 -30.56 17.31 1.05
C GLY A 527 -30.91 17.73 -0.40
N ARG A 528 -32.14 18.14 -0.66
CA ARG A 528 -32.44 18.85 -1.90
C ARG A 528 -31.72 20.21 -1.85
N VAL A 529 -30.66 20.36 -2.63
CA VAL A 529 -30.09 21.68 -2.94
C VAL A 529 -31.13 22.41 -3.79
N GLY A 530 -31.92 23.24 -3.17
CA GLY A 530 -32.93 24.03 -3.89
C GLY A 530 -34.13 24.27 -3.02
N GLY A 531 -34.23 25.51 -2.54
CA GLY A 531 -35.21 25.97 -1.60
C GLY A 531 -36.64 25.59 -1.94
N ARG A 532 -37.43 25.36 -0.91
CA ARG A 532 -38.81 25.84 -0.94
C ARG A 532 -38.72 27.36 -1.18
N ALA A 533 -38.95 27.76 -2.41
CA ALA A 533 -39.47 29.08 -2.62
C ALA A 533 -40.84 29.07 -1.95
N GLU A 534 -41.01 29.83 -0.89
CA GLU A 534 -42.29 30.28 -0.42
C GLU A 534 -42.96 31.19 -1.45
#